data_5750ee71c81eb7aab94db7ee9a53356f
#
_entry.id   5750ee71c81eb7aab94db7ee9a53356f
#
_cell.length_a   1.000
_cell.length_b   1.000
_cell.length_c   1.000
_cell.angle_alpha   90.00
_cell.angle_beta   90.00
_cell.angle_gamma   90.00
#
_symmetry.space_group_name_H-M   'P 1'
#
loop_
_entity.id
_entity.type
_entity.pdbx_description
1 polymer ?
#
loop_
_entity_poly.entity_id
_entity_poly.type
_entity_poly.pdbx_seq_one_letter_code
_entity_poly.pdbx_strand_id
1 'polypeptide(L)'
;MRLNKIAIMTLTGLMAASPFANAQASESWEWAVTPYLWLPTVTLDADTKVPPGGISNEVAFPEILDDLKGGFLFHVEGQGEQFGMLGDVMWLSLGKERDFTNFSTDTQLDSAIWELAGVWNVEPERYDGLEVIAGLRYFDVGLDVTFDPVNPAYSNIDVNADKTYSDFMLGVRYLGNFEGNWGYILRADGSWGGTEGTTNLAGNLTYKTENGAWAFGYRYLTTTLKPDSKLANATPGDKLDLDITLSGPIFSYTWFIK
;
A
#
# COMPACT_ATOMS: atom_id res chain seq x y z
N MET A 1 3.58 14.41 -25.50
CA MET A 1 2.84 13.16 -25.38
C MET A 1 3.85 12.01 -25.46
N ARG A 2 4.49 11.69 -24.35
CA ARG A 2 5.43 10.57 -24.24
C ARG A 2 4.72 9.48 -23.45
N LEU A 3 4.42 8.36 -24.13
CA LEU A 3 3.97 7.14 -23.50
C LEU A 3 5.11 6.63 -22.60
N ASN A 4 4.96 6.81 -21.30
CA ASN A 4 5.81 6.15 -20.33
C ASN A 4 5.62 4.64 -20.49
N LYS A 5 6.72 3.96 -20.73
CA LYS A 5 6.78 2.52 -20.89
C LYS A 5 6.44 1.90 -19.53
N ILE A 6 5.20 1.49 -19.34
CA ILE A 6 4.84 0.53 -18.31
C ILE A 6 5.65 -0.72 -18.64
N ALA A 7 6.70 -0.96 -17.87
CA ALA A 7 7.44 -2.20 -17.93
C ALA A 7 6.50 -3.28 -17.36
N ILE A 8 5.76 -3.94 -18.26
CA ILE A 8 5.08 -5.19 -17.96
C ILE A 8 6.20 -6.20 -17.68
N MET A 9 6.51 -6.36 -16.40
CA MET A 9 7.34 -7.46 -15.94
C MET A 9 6.53 -8.72 -16.15
N THR A 10 6.79 -9.40 -17.27
CA THR A 10 6.31 -10.76 -17.51
C THR A 10 6.97 -11.64 -16.45
N LEU A 11 6.19 -11.96 -15.42
CA LEU A 11 6.54 -12.95 -14.41
C LEU A 11 6.48 -14.34 -15.08
N THR A 12 7.53 -14.67 -15.84
CA THR A 12 7.69 -16.01 -16.41
C THR A 12 8.15 -16.92 -15.28
N GLY A 13 7.27 -17.88 -14.95
CA GLY A 13 7.34 -18.79 -13.83
C GLY A 13 8.70 -19.44 -13.60
N LEU A 14 9.12 -19.38 -12.38
CA LEU A 14 10.01 -20.39 -11.77
C LEU A 14 9.11 -21.28 -10.91
N MET A 15 8.40 -22.22 -11.53
CA MET A 15 7.87 -23.37 -10.81
C MET A 15 9.06 -24.26 -10.44
N ALA A 16 9.74 -23.92 -9.33
CA ALA A 16 10.62 -24.86 -8.67
C ALA A 16 9.74 -26.00 -8.14
N ALA A 17 9.94 -27.19 -8.70
CA ALA A 17 9.30 -28.42 -8.24
C ALA A 17 9.58 -28.59 -6.73
N SER A 18 8.58 -28.33 -5.91
CA SER A 18 8.62 -28.55 -4.47
C SER A 18 8.54 -30.04 -4.17
N PRO A 19 9.37 -30.58 -3.23
CA PRO A 19 9.33 -31.98 -2.80
C PRO A 19 8.15 -32.31 -1.87
N PHE A 20 7.07 -31.54 -1.89
CA PHE A 20 5.85 -31.80 -1.11
C PHE A 20 4.76 -32.55 -1.87
N ALA A 21 5.13 -33.32 -2.91
CA ALA A 21 4.20 -34.16 -3.65
C ALA A 21 3.93 -35.49 -2.92
N ASN A 22 3.37 -35.41 -1.71
CA ASN A 22 2.70 -36.53 -1.01
C ASN A 22 1.63 -35.93 -0.09
N ALA A 23 0.65 -35.25 -0.64
CA ALA A 23 -0.55 -34.87 0.08
C ALA A 23 -1.77 -35.39 -0.66
N GLN A 24 -2.36 -36.35 -0.03
CA GLN A 24 -3.74 -36.81 -0.09
C GLN A 24 -4.72 -35.73 -0.51
N ALA A 25 -5.73 -36.20 -1.30
CA ALA A 25 -6.98 -35.50 -1.62
C ALA A 25 -6.80 -34.00 -1.91
N SER A 26 -6.98 -33.62 -3.15
CA SER A 26 -6.93 -32.21 -3.55
C SER A 26 -7.84 -31.36 -2.65
N GLU A 27 -7.24 -30.70 -1.66
CA GLU A 27 -7.94 -29.62 -0.95
C GLU A 27 -8.39 -28.62 -2.02
N SER A 28 -9.69 -28.47 -2.15
CA SER A 28 -10.24 -27.48 -3.06
C SER A 28 -9.93 -26.09 -2.48
N TRP A 29 -9.11 -25.31 -3.18
CA TRP A 29 -8.88 -23.93 -2.82
C TRP A 29 -10.13 -23.10 -3.10
N GLU A 30 -10.43 -22.19 -2.18
CA GLU A 30 -11.44 -21.16 -2.35
C GLU A 30 -10.75 -19.82 -2.57
N TRP A 31 -11.18 -19.12 -3.62
CA TRP A 31 -10.61 -17.82 -3.99
C TRP A 31 -11.55 -16.70 -3.59
N ALA A 32 -10.96 -15.63 -3.08
CA ALA A 32 -11.63 -14.40 -2.74
C ALA A 32 -11.05 -13.25 -3.55
N VAL A 33 -11.92 -12.44 -4.14
CA VAL A 33 -11.55 -11.28 -4.96
C VAL A 33 -12.24 -10.06 -4.37
N THR A 34 -11.48 -9.06 -4.01
CA THR A 34 -11.93 -7.93 -3.20
C THR A 34 -11.42 -6.60 -3.75
N PRO A 35 -12.15 -5.91 -4.63
CA PRO A 35 -11.93 -4.49 -4.81
C PRO A 35 -12.30 -3.73 -3.54
N TYR A 36 -11.54 -2.71 -3.23
CA TYR A 36 -11.81 -1.91 -2.05
C TYR A 36 -11.52 -0.43 -2.29
N LEU A 37 -12.10 0.41 -1.45
CA LEU A 37 -11.86 1.83 -1.38
C LEU A 37 -11.28 2.15 -0.01
N TRP A 38 -10.13 2.80 0.00
CA TRP A 38 -9.52 3.35 1.20
C TRP A 38 -9.42 4.87 1.07
N LEU A 39 -9.85 5.58 2.09
CA LEU A 39 -10.01 7.04 2.10
C LEU A 39 -9.11 7.62 3.21
N PRO A 40 -7.78 7.58 3.05
CA PRO A 40 -6.88 7.97 4.11
C PRO A 40 -6.73 9.48 4.22
N THR A 41 -6.52 9.95 5.43
CA THR A 41 -5.75 11.17 5.71
C THR A 41 -4.27 10.82 5.58
N VAL A 42 -3.50 11.65 4.89
CA VAL A 42 -2.06 11.49 4.70
C VAL A 42 -1.34 12.48 5.61
N THR A 43 -0.53 11.97 6.52
CA THR A 43 0.37 12.80 7.36
C THR A 43 1.81 12.53 6.93
N LEU A 44 2.53 13.60 6.67
CA LEU A 44 3.95 13.59 6.31
C LEU A 44 4.73 14.32 7.40
N ASP A 45 5.58 13.59 8.12
CA ASP A 45 6.49 14.14 9.12
C ASP A 45 7.93 13.98 8.64
N ALA A 46 8.62 15.09 8.49
CA ALA A 46 10.02 15.11 8.10
C ALA A 46 10.86 15.70 9.24
N ASP A 47 11.72 14.87 9.83
CA ASP A 47 12.64 15.27 10.87
C ASP A 47 14.02 15.57 10.29
N THR A 48 14.48 16.82 10.48
CA THR A 48 15.85 17.24 10.15
C THR A 48 16.66 17.41 11.42
N LYS A 49 17.86 16.83 11.48
CA LYS A 49 18.76 16.96 12.64
C LYS A 49 19.57 18.26 12.63
N VAL A 50 19.72 18.90 11.46
CA VAL A 50 20.51 20.13 11.30
C VAL A 50 19.90 21.06 10.24
N PRO A 51 19.35 22.24 10.62
CA PRO A 51 19.04 22.67 12.00
C PRO A 51 17.94 21.81 12.60
N PRO A 52 17.88 21.66 13.93
CA PRO A 52 16.80 20.91 14.57
C PRO A 52 15.46 21.56 14.24
N GLY A 53 14.59 20.80 13.58
CA GLY A 53 13.25 21.23 13.21
C GLY A 53 12.55 20.12 12.43
N GLY A 54 11.27 19.91 12.73
CA GLY A 54 10.39 19.02 11.98
C GLY A 54 9.42 19.84 11.13
N ILE A 55 9.06 19.31 9.98
CA ILE A 55 7.95 19.79 9.16
C ILE A 55 6.90 18.69 9.20
N SER A 56 5.73 19.00 9.76
CA SER A 56 4.56 18.14 9.70
C SER A 56 3.54 18.75 8.76
N ASN A 57 3.02 17.98 7.84
CA ASN A 57 1.95 18.37 6.92
C ASN A 57 0.90 17.26 6.89
N GLU A 58 -0.35 17.65 7.06
CA GLU A 58 -1.50 16.75 7.02
C GLU A 58 -2.42 17.16 5.88
N VAL A 59 -2.80 16.20 5.04
CA VAL A 59 -3.77 16.37 3.96
C VAL A 59 -4.94 15.42 4.22
N ALA A 60 -6.10 16.00 4.56
CA ALA A 60 -7.29 15.22 4.84
C ALA A 60 -7.90 14.63 3.56
N PHE A 61 -8.56 13.49 3.68
CA PHE A 61 -9.19 12.77 2.56
C PHE A 61 -10.04 13.66 1.63
N PRO A 62 -10.91 14.59 2.09
CA PRO A 62 -11.68 15.42 1.16
C PRO A 62 -10.80 16.28 0.24
N GLU A 63 -9.63 16.74 0.74
CA GLU A 63 -8.70 17.55 -0.05
C GLU A 63 -7.92 16.69 -1.06
N ILE A 64 -7.66 15.41 -0.72
CA ILE A 64 -7.00 14.46 -1.64
C ILE A 64 -7.88 14.18 -2.86
N LEU A 65 -9.21 14.19 -2.71
CA LEU A 65 -10.14 13.96 -3.84
C LEU A 65 -10.04 15.03 -4.92
N ASP A 66 -9.78 16.28 -4.53
CA ASP A 66 -9.65 17.38 -5.49
C ASP A 66 -8.39 17.24 -6.34
N ASP A 67 -7.37 16.60 -5.79
CA ASP A 67 -6.07 16.36 -6.42
C ASP A 67 -5.97 14.94 -7.06
N LEU A 68 -7.02 14.08 -6.92
CA LEU A 68 -7.01 12.68 -7.38
C LEU A 68 -7.14 12.58 -8.91
N LYS A 69 -6.09 12.12 -9.58
CA LYS A 69 -6.10 11.80 -11.02
C LYS A 69 -6.52 10.36 -11.31
N GLY A 70 -6.27 9.43 -10.39
CA GLY A 70 -6.68 8.04 -10.50
C GLY A 70 -6.28 7.18 -9.31
N GLY A 71 -6.94 6.04 -9.15
CA GLY A 71 -6.62 5.08 -8.10
C GLY A 71 -7.22 3.71 -8.37
N PHE A 72 -6.51 2.68 -7.91
CA PHE A 72 -6.94 1.30 -8.01
C PHE A 72 -6.46 0.52 -6.79
N LEU A 73 -7.41 -0.13 -6.10
CA LEU A 73 -7.15 -0.90 -4.90
C LEU A 73 -7.83 -2.27 -5.03
N PHE A 74 -7.03 -3.32 -4.94
CA PHE A 74 -7.50 -4.66 -5.23
C PHE A 74 -6.75 -5.72 -4.42
N HIS A 75 -7.50 -6.65 -3.84
CA HIS A 75 -6.98 -7.77 -3.08
C HIS A 75 -7.49 -9.09 -3.66
N VAL A 76 -6.61 -10.06 -3.77
CA VAL A 76 -6.93 -11.44 -4.16
C VAL A 76 -6.34 -12.38 -3.12
N GLU A 77 -7.11 -13.35 -2.72
CA GLU A 77 -6.66 -14.35 -1.77
C GLU A 77 -7.19 -15.73 -2.16
N GLY A 78 -6.34 -16.74 -2.05
CA GLY A 78 -6.72 -18.14 -2.21
C GLY A 78 -6.37 -18.90 -0.95
N GLN A 79 -7.30 -19.67 -0.40
CA GLN A 79 -7.07 -20.46 0.79
C GLN A 79 -7.47 -21.93 0.60
N GLY A 80 -6.59 -22.83 1.04
CA GLY A 80 -6.91 -24.18 1.47
C GLY A 80 -7.33 -24.18 2.95
N GLU A 81 -7.37 -25.34 3.61
CA GLU A 81 -7.71 -25.42 5.03
C GLU A 81 -6.60 -24.86 5.93
N GLN A 82 -5.35 -25.25 5.66
CA GLN A 82 -4.19 -24.89 6.50
C GLN A 82 -3.35 -23.76 5.92
N PHE A 83 -3.26 -23.64 4.60
CA PHE A 83 -2.41 -22.69 3.92
C PHE A 83 -3.17 -21.90 2.87
N GLY A 84 -2.76 -20.66 2.68
CA GLY A 84 -3.26 -19.77 1.67
C GLY A 84 -2.18 -18.87 1.12
N MET A 85 -2.56 -18.05 0.17
CA MET A 85 -1.73 -16.98 -0.40
C MET A 85 -2.60 -15.76 -0.66
N LEU A 86 -2.02 -14.59 -0.51
CA LEU A 86 -2.68 -13.32 -0.80
C LEU A 86 -1.78 -12.43 -1.67
N GLY A 87 -2.44 -11.64 -2.50
CA GLY A 87 -1.86 -10.51 -3.22
C GLY A 87 -2.72 -9.27 -3.03
N ASP A 88 -2.09 -8.15 -2.79
CA ASP A 88 -2.75 -6.86 -2.63
C ASP A 88 -2.03 -5.80 -3.48
N VAL A 89 -2.80 -4.91 -4.09
CA VAL A 89 -2.27 -3.77 -4.83
C VAL A 89 -3.06 -2.53 -4.51
N MET A 90 -2.32 -1.49 -4.15
CA MET A 90 -2.81 -0.12 -4.02
C MET A 90 -2.01 0.75 -4.98
N TRP A 91 -2.68 1.40 -5.91
CA TRP A 91 -2.08 2.41 -6.77
C TRP A 91 -2.89 3.69 -6.69
N LEU A 92 -2.19 4.81 -6.55
CA LEU A 92 -2.77 6.13 -6.41
C LEU A 92 -1.94 7.12 -7.22
N SER A 93 -2.63 7.98 -7.99
CA SER A 93 -2.04 9.11 -8.71
C SER A 93 -2.72 10.39 -8.27
N LEU A 94 -1.93 11.32 -7.77
CA LEU A 94 -2.37 12.66 -7.35
C LEU A 94 -1.68 13.70 -8.22
N GLY A 95 -2.38 14.81 -8.51
CA GLY A 95 -1.79 15.90 -9.25
C GLY A 95 -2.38 17.23 -8.87
N LYS A 96 -1.50 18.21 -8.63
CA LYS A 96 -1.88 19.54 -8.17
C LYS A 96 -1.13 20.63 -8.94
N GLU A 97 -1.89 21.53 -9.53
CA GLU A 97 -1.38 22.76 -10.12
C GLU A 97 -1.53 23.92 -9.13
N ARG A 98 -0.52 24.76 -9.02
CA ARG A 98 -0.55 25.98 -8.22
C ARG A 98 0.06 27.13 -8.98
N ASP A 99 -0.65 28.26 -9.04
CA ASP A 99 -0.21 29.50 -9.63
C ASP A 99 0.36 30.43 -8.56
N PHE A 100 1.58 30.94 -8.82
CA PHE A 100 2.22 31.98 -8.05
C PHE A 100 2.44 33.22 -8.92
N THR A 101 2.78 34.35 -8.34
CA THR A 101 2.93 35.61 -9.06
C THR A 101 3.98 35.55 -10.19
N ASN A 102 5.05 34.77 -10.01
CA ASN A 102 6.20 34.73 -10.93
C ASN A 102 6.40 33.36 -11.60
N PHE A 103 5.71 32.32 -11.16
CA PHE A 103 5.81 30.95 -11.68
C PHE A 103 4.54 30.18 -11.34
N SER A 104 4.27 29.09 -12.06
CA SER A 104 3.33 28.04 -11.66
C SER A 104 4.07 26.74 -11.36
N THR A 105 3.44 25.87 -10.60
CA THR A 105 3.94 24.51 -10.34
C THR A 105 2.90 23.49 -10.74
N ASP A 106 3.34 22.47 -11.47
CA ASP A 106 2.59 21.22 -11.68
C ASP A 106 3.30 20.12 -10.89
N THR A 107 2.58 19.54 -9.91
CA THR A 107 3.10 18.48 -9.05
C THR A 107 2.30 17.22 -9.29
N GLN A 108 2.98 16.12 -9.61
CA GLN A 108 2.38 14.79 -9.73
C GLN A 108 3.05 13.83 -8.77
N LEU A 109 2.24 13.11 -7.99
CA LEU A 109 2.67 12.05 -7.10
C LEU A 109 2.00 10.74 -7.53
N ASP A 110 2.81 9.79 -7.94
CA ASP A 110 2.39 8.42 -8.23
C ASP A 110 2.89 7.49 -7.13
N SER A 111 2.01 6.72 -6.53
CA SER A 111 2.37 5.79 -5.47
C SER A 111 1.72 4.44 -5.69
N ALA A 112 2.49 3.37 -5.54
CA ALA A 112 1.99 2.01 -5.55
C ALA A 112 2.55 1.21 -4.38
N ILE A 113 1.69 0.42 -3.74
CA ILE A 113 2.08 -0.56 -2.72
C ILE A 113 1.58 -1.93 -3.20
N TRP A 114 2.51 -2.90 -3.24
CA TRP A 114 2.22 -4.28 -3.61
C TRP A 114 2.54 -5.19 -2.44
N GLU A 115 1.65 -6.12 -2.14
CA GLU A 115 1.89 -7.17 -1.15
C GLU A 115 1.73 -8.54 -1.81
N LEU A 116 2.63 -9.47 -1.47
CA LEU A 116 2.51 -10.88 -1.82
C LEU A 116 2.92 -11.70 -0.59
N ALA A 117 2.01 -12.50 -0.07
CA ALA A 117 2.27 -13.25 1.15
C ALA A 117 1.62 -14.64 1.15
N GLY A 118 2.24 -15.54 1.92
CA GLY A 118 1.63 -16.76 2.38
C GLY A 118 0.80 -16.50 3.63
N VAL A 119 -0.26 -17.27 3.78
CA VAL A 119 -1.15 -17.30 4.93
C VAL A 119 -1.08 -18.69 5.54
N TRP A 120 -0.96 -18.77 6.86
CA TRP A 120 -1.05 -20.02 7.61
C TRP A 120 -2.16 -19.91 8.64
N ASN A 121 -3.18 -20.77 8.52
CA ASN A 121 -4.28 -20.88 9.47
C ASN A 121 -3.79 -21.67 10.68
N VAL A 122 -3.87 -21.09 11.88
CA VAL A 122 -3.46 -21.76 13.12
C VAL A 122 -4.38 -22.95 13.40
N GLU A 123 -5.67 -22.77 13.14
CA GLU A 123 -6.65 -23.85 13.09
C GLU A 123 -6.99 -24.13 11.63
N PRO A 124 -7.21 -25.39 11.20
CA PRO A 124 -7.41 -25.73 9.80
C PRO A 124 -8.84 -25.34 9.32
N GLU A 125 -9.15 -24.07 9.37
CA GLU A 125 -10.40 -23.47 8.93
C GLU A 125 -10.12 -22.28 8.00
N ARG A 126 -10.82 -22.25 6.85
CA ARG A 126 -10.65 -21.17 5.86
C ARG A 126 -11.39 -19.93 6.28
N TYR A 127 -10.74 -18.80 6.17
CA TYR A 127 -11.33 -17.48 6.46
C TYR A 127 -12.01 -17.40 7.85
N ASP A 128 -11.45 -18.12 8.82
CA ASP A 128 -11.89 -18.07 10.21
C ASP A 128 -10.72 -18.28 11.18
N GLY A 129 -10.83 -17.74 12.39
CA GLY A 129 -9.82 -17.89 13.43
C GLY A 129 -8.55 -17.04 13.22
N LEU A 130 -7.47 -17.54 13.80
CA LEU A 130 -6.16 -16.87 13.79
C LEU A 130 -5.31 -17.32 12.61
N GLU A 131 -4.77 -16.37 11.88
CA GLU A 131 -3.89 -16.57 10.76
C GLU A 131 -2.55 -15.85 10.98
N VAL A 132 -1.47 -16.47 10.52
CA VAL A 132 -0.15 -15.85 10.42
C VAL A 132 0.13 -15.54 8.95
N ILE A 133 0.59 -14.32 8.67
CA ILE A 133 0.87 -13.81 7.33
C ILE A 133 2.37 -13.54 7.24
N ALA A 134 3.04 -14.05 6.21
CA ALA A 134 4.45 -13.77 5.95
C ALA A 134 4.70 -13.60 4.45
N GLY A 135 5.44 -12.56 4.07
CA GLY A 135 5.64 -12.27 2.65
C GLY A 135 6.51 -11.06 2.38
N LEU A 136 6.22 -10.41 1.27
CA LEU A 136 6.93 -9.24 0.77
C LEU A 136 5.97 -8.07 0.58
N ARG A 137 6.45 -6.88 0.89
CA ARG A 137 5.79 -5.61 0.58
C ARG A 137 6.74 -4.75 -0.26
N TYR A 138 6.23 -4.25 -1.37
CA TYR A 138 6.98 -3.42 -2.29
C TYR A 138 6.31 -2.06 -2.40
N PHE A 139 7.09 -1.01 -2.25
CA PHE A 139 6.67 0.37 -2.43
C PHE A 139 7.32 0.94 -3.68
N ASP A 140 6.53 1.67 -4.46
CA ASP A 140 6.97 2.46 -5.61
C ASP A 140 6.38 3.86 -5.46
N VAL A 141 7.25 4.86 -5.37
CA VAL A 141 6.86 6.25 -5.15
C VAL A 141 7.60 7.13 -6.13
N GLY A 142 6.85 7.80 -6.99
CA GLY A 142 7.34 8.77 -7.97
C GLY A 142 6.79 10.16 -7.68
N LEU A 143 7.66 11.16 -7.67
CA LEU A 143 7.31 12.57 -7.53
C LEU A 143 7.88 13.35 -8.70
N ASP A 144 7.00 13.97 -9.47
CA ASP A 144 7.34 14.89 -10.55
C ASP A 144 6.88 16.30 -10.19
N VAL A 145 7.78 17.28 -10.23
CA VAL A 145 7.46 18.68 -10.00
C VAL A 145 8.03 19.51 -11.15
N THR A 146 7.14 20.15 -11.90
CA THR A 146 7.52 21.12 -12.95
C THR A 146 7.27 22.54 -12.47
N PHE A 147 8.30 23.38 -12.57
CA PHE A 147 8.21 24.82 -12.32
C PHE A 147 8.17 25.55 -13.65
N ASP A 148 7.07 26.24 -13.95
CA ASP A 148 6.87 27.02 -15.16
C ASP A 148 6.99 28.53 -14.85
N PRO A 149 8.11 29.22 -15.23
CA PRO A 149 8.25 30.65 -15.04
C PRO A 149 7.28 31.46 -15.92
N VAL A 150 6.61 32.43 -15.36
CA VAL A 150 5.74 33.37 -16.12
C VAL A 150 6.54 34.17 -17.15
N ASN A 151 7.83 34.43 -16.89
CA ASN A 151 8.71 35.12 -17.82
C ASN A 151 9.31 34.13 -18.84
N PRO A 152 8.97 34.23 -20.14
CA PRO A 152 9.40 33.29 -21.18
C PRO A 152 10.94 33.34 -21.48
N ALA A 153 11.67 34.23 -20.84
CA ALA A 153 13.13 34.23 -20.91
C ALA A 153 13.78 33.13 -20.08
N TYR A 154 13.05 32.49 -19.18
CA TYR A 154 13.51 31.38 -18.36
C TYR A 154 12.89 30.07 -18.86
N SER A 155 13.67 29.00 -18.79
CA SER A 155 13.19 27.64 -19.10
C SER A 155 12.51 26.99 -17.89
N ASN A 156 11.60 26.07 -18.16
CA ASN A 156 11.00 25.23 -17.13
C ASN A 156 12.08 24.43 -16.39
N ILE A 157 11.83 24.18 -15.11
CA ILE A 157 12.67 23.34 -14.26
C ILE A 157 11.84 22.12 -13.87
N ASP A 158 12.31 20.93 -14.28
CA ASP A 158 11.71 19.67 -13.94
C ASP A 158 12.52 18.98 -12.84
N VAL A 159 11.85 18.59 -11.76
CA VAL A 159 12.42 17.82 -10.64
C VAL A 159 11.70 16.49 -10.59
N ASN A 160 12.41 15.40 -10.83
CA ASN A 160 11.88 14.05 -10.80
C ASN A 160 12.58 13.26 -9.69
N ALA A 161 11.81 12.56 -8.87
CA ALA A 161 12.30 11.70 -7.81
C ALA A 161 11.50 10.39 -7.79
N ASP A 162 12.14 9.31 -8.24
CA ASP A 162 11.55 7.97 -8.22
C ASP A 162 12.28 7.10 -7.19
N LYS A 163 11.54 6.40 -6.36
CA LYS A 163 12.13 5.49 -5.38
C LYS A 163 11.28 4.25 -5.15
N THR A 164 11.98 3.11 -5.05
CA THR A 164 11.38 1.82 -4.74
C THR A 164 11.98 1.22 -3.49
N TYR A 165 11.15 0.51 -2.72
CA TYR A 165 11.57 -0.19 -1.50
C TYR A 165 10.97 -1.59 -1.51
N SER A 166 11.73 -2.56 -1.01
CA SER A 166 11.28 -3.94 -0.86
C SER A 166 11.50 -4.38 0.58
N ASP A 167 10.43 -4.77 1.24
CA ASP A 167 10.42 -5.18 2.63
C ASP A 167 9.98 -6.63 2.77
N PHE A 168 10.53 -7.32 3.76
CA PHE A 168 9.93 -8.53 4.30
C PHE A 168 8.80 -8.15 5.24
N MET A 169 7.66 -8.84 5.13
CA MET A 169 6.45 -8.59 5.92
C MET A 169 6.10 -9.79 6.79
N LEU A 170 5.71 -9.52 8.04
CA LEU A 170 5.20 -10.51 8.98
C LEU A 170 4.02 -9.92 9.75
N GLY A 171 2.98 -10.70 9.94
CA GLY A 171 1.80 -10.25 10.66
C GLY A 171 0.87 -11.36 11.09
N VAL A 172 -0.22 -10.94 11.72
CA VAL A 172 -1.32 -11.79 12.15
C VAL A 172 -2.65 -11.18 11.69
N ARG A 173 -3.59 -12.05 11.40
CA ARG A 173 -4.98 -11.68 11.11
C ARG A 173 -5.91 -12.59 11.91
N TYR A 174 -6.96 -12.03 12.43
CA TYR A 174 -8.00 -12.77 13.12
C TYR A 174 -9.35 -12.49 12.47
N LEU A 175 -10.02 -13.54 12.05
CA LEU A 175 -11.36 -13.48 11.49
C LEU A 175 -12.32 -14.12 12.49
N GLY A 176 -13.36 -13.40 12.85
CA GLY A 176 -14.35 -13.88 13.79
C GLY A 176 -15.77 -13.63 13.29
N ASN A 177 -16.68 -14.46 13.75
CA ASN A 177 -18.08 -14.37 13.39
C ASN A 177 -18.92 -14.06 14.63
N PHE A 178 -19.93 -13.20 14.46
CA PHE A 178 -21.01 -12.99 15.41
C PHE A 178 -22.21 -13.88 15.04
N GLU A 179 -23.26 -13.83 15.83
CA GLU A 179 -24.51 -14.45 15.45
C GLU A 179 -25.08 -13.82 14.15
N GLY A 180 -25.61 -14.66 13.28
CA GLY A 180 -26.17 -14.26 11.98
C GLY A 180 -25.10 -14.07 10.91
N ASN A 181 -25.23 -13.01 10.12
CA ASN A 181 -24.36 -12.76 8.96
C ASN A 181 -23.19 -11.80 9.26
N TRP A 182 -23.07 -11.35 10.49
CA TRP A 182 -22.04 -10.40 10.89
C TRP A 182 -20.76 -11.10 11.33
N GLY A 183 -19.64 -10.46 11.03
CA GLY A 183 -18.33 -10.90 11.47
C GLY A 183 -17.37 -9.71 11.58
N TYR A 184 -16.12 -10.01 11.87
CA TYR A 184 -15.07 -8.99 11.94
C TYR A 184 -13.72 -9.56 11.49
N ILE A 185 -12.86 -8.67 11.02
CA ILE A 185 -11.48 -8.98 10.63
C ILE A 185 -10.58 -7.97 11.32
N LEU A 186 -9.60 -8.47 12.06
CA LEU A 186 -8.53 -7.66 12.66
C LEU A 186 -7.21 -8.08 12.05
N ARG A 187 -6.41 -7.14 11.56
CA ARG A 187 -5.09 -7.40 10.99
C ARG A 187 -4.06 -6.48 11.64
N ALA A 188 -2.92 -7.04 11.99
CA ALA A 188 -1.74 -6.32 12.43
C ALA A 188 -0.50 -6.93 11.78
N ASP A 189 0.26 -6.13 11.05
CA ASP A 189 1.50 -6.58 10.43
C ASP A 189 2.55 -5.48 10.44
N GLY A 190 3.81 -5.89 10.35
CA GLY A 190 4.95 -5.01 10.15
C GLY A 190 5.79 -5.48 8.98
N SER A 191 6.53 -4.56 8.36
CA SER A 191 7.51 -4.90 7.35
C SER A 191 8.79 -4.08 7.52
N TRP A 192 9.91 -4.64 7.05
CA TRP A 192 11.24 -4.02 7.15
C TRP A 192 12.16 -4.54 6.05
N GLY A 193 13.18 -3.74 5.71
CA GLY A 193 14.18 -4.08 4.68
C GLY A 193 14.66 -2.86 3.92
N GLY A 194 13.99 -2.51 2.84
CA GLY A 194 14.24 -1.30 2.07
C GLY A 194 13.83 -0.04 2.83
N THR A 195 12.70 -0.08 3.54
CA THR A 195 12.27 0.95 4.49
C THR A 195 12.97 0.77 5.85
N GLU A 196 12.86 1.75 6.76
CA GLU A 196 13.26 1.57 8.16
C GLU A 196 12.28 0.69 8.92
N GLY A 197 11.01 0.74 8.52
CA GLY A 197 9.94 -0.06 9.07
C GLY A 197 8.58 0.44 8.64
N THR A 198 7.65 -0.48 8.53
CA THR A 198 6.24 -0.19 8.26
C THR A 198 5.39 -0.91 9.30
N THR A 199 4.37 -0.25 9.79
CA THR A 199 3.33 -0.84 10.64
C THR A 199 1.99 -0.67 9.97
N ASN A 200 1.21 -1.75 9.90
CA ASN A 200 -0.14 -1.75 9.33
C ASN A 200 -1.11 -2.37 10.32
N LEU A 201 -2.16 -1.63 10.66
CA LEU A 201 -3.26 -2.07 11.53
C LEU A 201 -4.58 -1.87 10.78
N ALA A 202 -5.45 -2.86 10.79
CA ALA A 202 -6.77 -2.75 10.20
C ALA A 202 -7.81 -3.49 11.04
N GLY A 203 -8.99 -2.89 11.16
CA GLY A 203 -10.15 -3.51 11.79
C GLY A 203 -11.38 -3.28 10.93
N ASN A 204 -12.07 -4.36 10.57
CA ASN A 204 -13.24 -4.33 9.70
C ASN A 204 -14.39 -5.10 10.33
N LEU A 205 -15.59 -4.55 10.23
CA LEU A 205 -16.83 -5.24 10.44
C LEU A 205 -17.28 -5.82 9.10
N THR A 206 -17.72 -7.08 9.07
CA THR A 206 -18.13 -7.77 7.85
C THR A 206 -19.60 -8.17 7.90
N TYR A 207 -20.22 -8.19 6.72
CA TYR A 207 -21.59 -8.68 6.55
C TYR A 207 -21.65 -9.66 5.38
N LYS A 208 -21.89 -10.94 5.68
CA LYS A 208 -21.97 -12.01 4.69
C LYS A 208 -23.27 -11.92 3.88
N THR A 209 -23.14 -12.09 2.56
CA THR A 209 -24.24 -12.20 1.60
C THR A 209 -24.22 -13.59 0.95
N GLU A 210 -25.14 -13.89 0.06
CA GLU A 210 -25.19 -15.19 -0.64
C GLU A 210 -23.93 -15.47 -1.48
N ASN A 211 -23.33 -14.43 -2.09
CA ASN A 211 -22.23 -14.56 -3.04
C ASN A 211 -20.93 -13.89 -2.59
N GLY A 212 -20.88 -13.37 -1.36
CA GLY A 212 -19.70 -12.64 -0.91
C GLY A 212 -19.89 -12.00 0.46
N ALA A 213 -19.12 -10.96 0.73
CA ALA A 213 -19.20 -10.21 1.97
C ALA A 213 -18.89 -8.73 1.76
N TRP A 214 -19.66 -7.85 2.35
CA TRP A 214 -19.31 -6.45 2.56
C TRP A 214 -18.38 -6.32 3.75
N ALA A 215 -17.40 -5.40 3.66
CA ALA A 215 -16.62 -5.01 4.83
C ALA A 215 -16.48 -3.50 4.89
N PHE A 216 -16.51 -2.96 6.11
CA PHE A 216 -16.26 -1.56 6.39
C PHE A 216 -15.51 -1.44 7.71
N GLY A 217 -14.54 -0.56 7.73
CA GLY A 217 -13.66 -0.44 8.89
C GLY A 217 -12.69 0.72 8.79
N TYR A 218 -11.57 0.56 9.44
CA TYR A 218 -10.52 1.55 9.51
C TYR A 218 -9.15 0.90 9.34
N ARG A 219 -8.28 1.53 8.54
CA ARG A 219 -6.91 1.11 8.33
C ARG A 219 -5.95 2.23 8.70
N TYR A 220 -4.88 1.87 9.39
CA TYR A 220 -3.75 2.71 9.74
C TYR A 220 -2.48 2.06 9.19
N LEU A 221 -1.73 2.77 8.38
CA LEU A 221 -0.44 2.34 7.84
C LEU A 221 0.56 3.48 8.03
N THR A 222 1.66 3.20 8.70
CA THR A 222 2.77 4.14 8.83
C THR A 222 4.06 3.49 8.35
N THR A 223 4.88 4.26 7.64
CA THR A 223 6.17 3.80 7.12
C THR A 223 7.21 4.90 7.28
N THR A 224 8.41 4.53 7.70
CA THR A 224 9.58 5.41 7.76
C THR A 224 10.46 5.14 6.54
N LEU A 225 10.56 6.10 5.65
CA LEU A 225 11.38 6.03 4.44
C LEU A 225 12.76 6.65 4.70
N LYS A 226 13.80 6.01 4.17
CA LYS A 226 15.17 6.56 4.11
C LYS A 226 15.37 7.29 2.77
N PRO A 227 15.27 8.60 2.71
CA PRO A 227 15.61 9.32 1.49
C PRO A 227 17.11 9.19 1.18
N ASP A 228 17.43 9.07 -0.11
CA ASP A 228 18.82 9.10 -0.53
C ASP A 228 19.44 10.48 -0.25
N SER A 229 20.66 10.47 0.25
CA SER A 229 21.49 11.66 0.52
C SER A 229 21.71 12.58 -0.69
N LYS A 230 21.19 12.24 -1.87
CA LYS A 230 21.25 13.07 -3.08
C LYS A 230 20.21 14.18 -3.13
N LEU A 231 19.10 14.08 -2.39
CA LEU A 231 18.07 15.13 -2.29
C LEU A 231 18.44 16.23 -1.29
N ALA A 232 19.37 15.95 -0.38
CA ALA A 232 19.92 16.95 0.50
C ALA A 232 21.31 17.30 -0.04
N ASN A 233 21.61 18.58 -0.25
CA ASN A 233 22.97 19.11 -0.17
C ASN A 233 23.47 18.97 1.30
N ALA A 234 23.16 17.86 1.93
CA ALA A 234 23.38 17.57 3.32
C ALA A 234 24.80 17.04 3.50
N THR A 235 25.46 17.58 4.49
CA THR A 235 26.73 17.09 4.98
C THR A 235 26.65 15.60 5.30
N PRO A 236 27.69 14.78 5.02
CA PRO A 236 27.65 13.36 5.36
C PRO A 236 27.37 13.17 6.85
N GLY A 237 26.20 12.64 7.19
CA GLY A 237 25.75 12.43 8.58
C GLY A 237 24.33 12.95 8.87
N ASP A 238 23.76 13.79 8.02
CA ASP A 238 22.38 14.24 8.18
C ASP A 238 21.43 13.19 7.62
N LYS A 239 20.78 12.44 8.49
CA LYS A 239 19.68 11.56 8.15
C LYS A 239 18.41 12.41 8.17
N LEU A 240 17.77 12.54 7.04
CA LEU A 240 16.40 12.98 6.93
C LEU A 240 15.53 11.71 7.03
N ASP A 241 14.79 11.57 8.10
CA ASP A 241 13.79 10.51 8.24
C ASP A 241 12.45 11.09 7.77
N LEU A 242 11.78 10.41 6.87
CA LEU A 242 10.48 10.80 6.35
C LEU A 242 9.45 9.77 6.79
N ASP A 243 8.61 10.16 7.72
CA ASP A 243 7.48 9.34 8.19
C ASP A 243 6.23 9.67 7.38
N ILE A 244 5.64 8.64 6.79
CA ILE A 244 4.38 8.73 6.05
C ILE A 244 3.34 7.92 6.80
N THR A 245 2.29 8.57 7.25
CA THR A 245 1.14 7.91 7.88
C THR A 245 -0.10 8.09 7.03
N LEU A 246 -0.74 6.97 6.73
CA LEU A 246 -2.00 6.87 6.01
C LEU A 246 -3.04 6.29 6.98
N SER A 247 -4.10 7.02 7.30
CA SER A 247 -5.12 6.53 8.24
C SER A 247 -6.51 6.95 7.80
N GLY A 248 -7.45 5.98 7.73
CA GLY A 248 -8.79 6.33 7.27
C GLY A 248 -9.73 5.14 7.11
N PRO A 249 -11.01 5.44 6.80
CA PRO A 249 -12.02 4.43 6.58
C PRO A 249 -11.75 3.60 5.33
N ILE A 250 -12.11 2.32 5.41
CA ILE A 250 -12.00 1.35 4.31
C ILE A 250 -13.36 0.70 4.06
N PHE A 251 -13.70 0.52 2.79
CA PHE A 251 -14.90 -0.18 2.32
C PHE A 251 -14.52 -1.20 1.28
N SER A 252 -15.10 -2.40 1.33
CA SER A 252 -14.84 -3.43 0.34
C SER A 252 -16.04 -4.34 0.12
N TYR A 253 -16.03 -5.02 -1.02
CA TYR A 253 -16.87 -6.17 -1.28
C TYR A 253 -16.02 -7.32 -1.77
N THR A 254 -16.16 -8.46 -1.13
CA THR A 254 -15.44 -9.70 -1.47
C THR A 254 -16.38 -10.64 -2.19
N TRP A 255 -15.99 -11.16 -3.36
CA TRP A 255 -16.61 -12.30 -4.03
C TRP A 255 -15.82 -13.57 -3.72
N PHE A 256 -16.52 -14.62 -3.32
CA PHE A 256 -15.94 -15.95 -3.20
C PHE A 256 -16.16 -16.75 -4.50
N ILE A 257 -15.07 -17.29 -5.03
CA ILE A 257 -15.02 -18.06 -6.27
C ILE A 257 -14.59 -19.49 -5.91
N LYS A 258 -15.47 -20.45 -6.17
CA LYS A 258 -15.24 -21.89 -5.90
C LYS A 258 -14.69 -22.60 -7.12
#